data_05d8514c9aba57602770aeabd51b7062
#
_entry.id   05d8514c9aba57602770aeabd51b7062
#
_cell.length_a   1.000
_cell.length_b   1.000
_cell.length_c   1.000
_cell.angle_alpha   90.00
_cell.angle_beta   90.00
_cell.angle_gamma   90.00
#
_symmetry.space_group_name_H-M   'P 1'
#
loop_
_entity.id
_entity.type
_entity.pdbx_description
1 polymer ?
#
loop_
_entity_poly.entity_id
_entity_poly.type
_entity_poly.pdbx_seq_one_letter_code
_entity_poly.pdbx_strand_id
1 'polypeptide(L)'
;MSRPVKTVNDSYTVQVHLIHQSHLNGFHRLFGGQLLMWMDEVAGVTARRHSGRTVTTACIEKLDFRAPAYANDTLVLTGHIVQVGRTSMTVMVHAYVEDLSGERRMINEAHFVMVAIDENEKPVEVPDIIIDTDKKRAQLETAEFLRKTLG
;
A
#
# COMPACT_ATOMS: atom_id res chain seq x y z
N MET A 1 -17.25 -7.52 -25.48
CA MET A 1 -17.68 -7.22 -24.09
C MET A 1 -16.75 -6.21 -23.48
N SER A 2 -17.30 -5.26 -22.79
CA SER A 2 -16.48 -4.28 -22.08
C SER A 2 -15.76 -4.95 -20.91
N ARG A 3 -14.59 -4.45 -20.62
CA ARG A 3 -13.75 -4.87 -19.50
C ARG A 3 -14.46 -4.54 -18.19
N PRO A 4 -14.46 -5.44 -17.19
CA PRO A 4 -15.00 -5.09 -15.88
C PRO A 4 -14.32 -3.85 -15.33
N VAL A 5 -15.03 -3.11 -14.48
CA VAL A 5 -14.55 -1.87 -13.89
C VAL A 5 -14.70 -1.93 -12.37
N LYS A 6 -13.68 -1.53 -11.65
CA LYS A 6 -13.71 -1.40 -10.18
C LYS A 6 -13.23 -0.01 -9.77
N THR A 7 -13.59 0.39 -8.56
CA THR A 7 -13.16 1.66 -7.99
C THR A 7 -11.88 1.46 -7.16
N VAL A 8 -11.17 2.54 -6.90
CA VAL A 8 -10.00 2.52 -6.02
C VAL A 8 -10.37 1.95 -4.64
N ASN A 9 -11.57 2.28 -4.16
CA ASN A 9 -12.02 1.83 -2.85
C ASN A 9 -12.21 0.32 -2.74
N ASP A 10 -12.53 -0.33 -3.84
CA ASP A 10 -12.79 -1.77 -3.83
C ASP A 10 -11.54 -2.55 -3.39
N SER A 11 -10.36 -1.99 -3.59
CA SER A 11 -9.11 -2.68 -3.28
C SER A 11 -8.24 -1.97 -2.24
N TYR A 12 -8.67 -0.81 -1.72
CA TYR A 12 -7.91 -0.08 -0.72
C TYR A 12 -7.56 -0.98 0.47
N THR A 13 -6.29 -0.99 0.86
CA THR A 13 -5.77 -1.91 1.87
C THR A 13 -5.04 -1.14 2.95
N VAL A 14 -5.28 -1.53 4.20
CA VAL A 14 -4.56 -1.00 5.36
C VAL A 14 -4.04 -2.17 6.17
N GLN A 15 -2.77 -2.10 6.58
CA GLN A 15 -2.17 -3.02 7.53
C GLN A 15 -1.53 -2.23 8.66
N VAL A 16 -1.59 -2.78 9.86
CA VAL A 16 -0.97 -2.17 11.03
C VAL A 16 -0.03 -3.18 11.66
N HIS A 17 1.18 -2.75 11.95
CA HIS A 17 2.21 -3.56 12.60
C HIS A 17 2.75 -2.83 13.82
N LEU A 18 2.94 -3.57 14.90
CA LEU A 18 3.74 -3.07 16.03
C LEU A 18 5.18 -3.50 15.78
N ILE A 19 6.10 -2.56 15.79
CA ILE A 19 7.51 -2.85 15.53
C ILE A 19 8.15 -3.47 16.76
N HIS A 20 8.72 -4.68 16.58
CA HIS A 20 9.41 -5.44 17.62
C HIS A 20 10.93 -5.33 17.46
N GLN A 21 11.65 -5.70 18.49
CA GLN A 21 13.12 -5.77 18.46
C GLN A 21 13.65 -6.61 17.31
N SER A 22 12.96 -7.72 16.99
CA SER A 22 13.36 -8.61 15.89
C SER A 22 13.25 -7.97 14.51
N HIS A 23 12.57 -6.84 14.40
CA HIS A 23 12.41 -6.12 13.14
C HIS A 23 13.49 -5.06 12.92
N LEU A 24 14.40 -4.88 13.88
CA LEU A 24 15.40 -3.81 13.85
C LEU A 24 16.71 -4.26 13.19
N ASN A 25 17.42 -3.29 12.62
CA ASN A 25 18.79 -3.50 12.12
C ASN A 25 19.82 -3.24 13.25
N GLY A 26 21.11 -3.30 12.91
CA GLY A 26 22.19 -3.08 13.86
C GLY A 26 22.26 -1.66 14.45
N PHE A 27 21.50 -0.71 13.90
CA PHE A 27 21.43 0.67 14.41
C PHE A 27 20.17 0.92 15.22
N HIS A 28 19.46 -0.14 15.63
CA HIS A 28 18.24 -0.08 16.43
C HIS A 28 17.08 0.67 15.74
N ARG A 29 17.02 0.57 14.41
CA ARG A 29 15.94 1.13 13.60
C ARG A 29 15.27 0.02 12.81
N LEU A 30 14.01 0.24 12.42
CA LEU A 30 13.32 -0.70 11.55
C LEU A 30 14.19 -1.03 10.33
N PHE A 31 14.45 -2.33 10.14
CA PHE A 31 15.23 -2.80 8.99
C PHE A 31 14.48 -2.50 7.69
N GLY A 32 15.19 -1.86 6.73
CA GLY A 32 14.57 -1.47 5.47
C GLY A 32 13.97 -2.63 4.70
N GLY A 33 14.64 -3.79 4.72
CA GLY A 33 14.13 -5.00 4.06
C GLY A 33 12.85 -5.52 4.71
N GLN A 34 12.70 -5.40 6.04
CA GLN A 34 11.48 -5.77 6.74
C GLN A 34 10.32 -4.85 6.33
N LEU A 35 10.57 -3.55 6.27
CA LEU A 35 9.58 -2.59 5.84
C LEU A 35 9.14 -2.86 4.39
N LEU A 36 10.12 -3.10 3.52
CA LEU A 36 9.84 -3.37 2.10
C LEU A 36 9.01 -4.65 1.93
N MET A 37 9.30 -5.69 2.73
CA MET A 37 8.51 -6.92 2.71
C MET A 37 7.05 -6.65 3.07
N TRP A 38 6.81 -5.89 4.12
CA TRP A 38 5.45 -5.52 4.52
C TRP A 38 4.75 -4.67 3.45
N MET A 39 5.49 -3.75 2.82
CA MET A 39 4.94 -2.92 1.75
C MET A 39 4.57 -3.76 0.53
N ASP A 40 5.40 -4.75 0.19
CA ASP A 40 5.11 -5.68 -0.91
C ASP A 40 3.86 -6.51 -0.63
N GLU A 41 3.68 -6.94 0.62
CA GLU A 41 2.47 -7.67 1.02
C GLU A 41 1.21 -6.80 0.85
N VAL A 42 1.27 -5.55 1.26
CA VAL A 42 0.15 -4.61 1.08
C VAL A 42 -0.15 -4.42 -0.39
N ALA A 43 0.88 -4.22 -1.21
CA ALA A 43 0.72 -4.07 -2.66
C ALA A 43 0.08 -5.33 -3.26
N GLY A 44 0.54 -6.50 -2.84
CA GLY A 44 0.00 -7.78 -3.30
C GLY A 44 -1.47 -7.95 -2.96
N VAL A 45 -1.86 -7.65 -1.72
CA VAL A 45 -3.26 -7.74 -1.30
C VAL A 45 -4.14 -6.76 -2.09
N THR A 46 -3.66 -5.53 -2.27
CA THR A 46 -4.39 -4.52 -3.05
C THR A 46 -4.62 -4.99 -4.48
N ALA A 47 -3.57 -5.49 -5.11
CA ALA A 47 -3.65 -5.99 -6.49
C ALA A 47 -4.55 -7.23 -6.61
N ARG A 48 -4.50 -8.13 -5.63
CA ARG A 48 -5.38 -9.32 -5.60
C ARG A 48 -6.84 -8.91 -5.46
N ARG A 49 -7.14 -7.94 -4.62
CA ARG A 49 -8.50 -7.43 -4.45
C ARG A 49 -9.04 -6.78 -5.72
N HIS A 50 -8.18 -6.04 -6.43
CA HIS A 50 -8.59 -5.41 -7.67
C HIS A 50 -8.77 -6.44 -8.79
N SER A 51 -7.80 -7.32 -8.98
CA SER A 51 -7.78 -8.25 -10.11
C SER A 51 -8.62 -9.50 -9.91
N GLY A 52 -8.81 -9.93 -8.67
CA GLY A 52 -9.40 -11.23 -8.38
C GLY A 52 -8.53 -12.40 -8.84
N ARG A 53 -7.22 -12.16 -8.99
CA ARG A 53 -6.24 -13.13 -9.52
C ARG A 53 -5.04 -13.22 -8.63
N THR A 54 -4.24 -14.25 -8.85
CA THR A 54 -2.87 -14.30 -8.31
C THR A 54 -2.05 -13.21 -8.98
N VAL A 55 -1.16 -12.58 -8.22
CA VAL A 55 -0.33 -11.48 -8.73
C VAL A 55 1.13 -11.73 -8.41
N THR A 56 2.00 -11.09 -9.19
CA THR A 56 3.43 -11.09 -8.93
C THR A 56 3.95 -9.65 -9.01
N THR A 57 4.98 -9.36 -8.21
CA THR A 57 5.62 -8.05 -8.22
C THR A 57 6.58 -7.99 -9.39
N ALA A 58 6.33 -7.08 -10.33
CA ALA A 58 7.18 -6.91 -11.50
C ALA A 58 8.28 -5.88 -11.27
N CYS A 59 7.96 -4.82 -10.53
CA CYS A 59 8.89 -3.70 -10.35
C CYS A 59 8.48 -2.87 -9.14
N ILE A 60 9.47 -2.27 -8.48
CA ILE A 60 9.24 -1.29 -7.42
C ILE A 60 9.91 0.00 -7.87
N GLU A 61 9.13 1.07 -7.95
CA GLU A 61 9.60 2.35 -8.46
C GLU A 61 9.43 3.44 -7.40
N LYS A 62 10.26 4.46 -7.49
CA LYS A 62 10.16 5.67 -6.65
C LYS A 62 10.16 5.34 -5.16
N LEU A 63 10.95 4.34 -4.76
CA LEU A 63 11.12 3.97 -3.36
C LEU A 63 11.89 5.07 -2.65
N ASP A 64 11.28 5.64 -1.62
CA ASP A 64 11.83 6.77 -0.90
C ASP A 64 11.73 6.53 0.61
N PHE A 65 12.90 6.42 1.27
CA PHE A 65 13.01 6.26 2.72
C PHE A 65 13.24 7.65 3.33
N ARG A 66 12.23 8.20 3.99
CA ARG A 66 12.25 9.57 4.48
C ARG A 66 12.64 9.71 5.95
N ALA A 67 12.29 8.72 6.77
CA ALA A 67 12.51 8.79 8.21
C ALA A 67 12.62 7.41 8.81
N PRO A 68 13.35 7.27 9.95
CA PRO A 68 13.44 5.99 10.63
C PRO A 68 12.19 5.68 11.47
N ALA A 69 12.03 4.41 11.80
CA ALA A 69 11.05 3.93 12.77
C ALA A 69 11.78 3.05 13.79
N TYR A 70 11.19 2.93 14.98
CA TYR A 70 11.85 2.31 16.12
C TYR A 70 10.96 1.26 16.77
N ALA A 71 11.54 0.46 17.66
CA ALA A 71 10.79 -0.51 18.43
C ALA A 71 9.64 0.17 19.19
N ASN A 72 8.51 -0.52 19.26
CA ASN A 72 7.27 -0.07 19.87
C ASN A 72 6.52 1.02 19.11
N ASP A 73 7.03 1.45 17.97
CA ASP A 73 6.25 2.32 17.08
C ASP A 73 5.11 1.53 16.45
N THR A 74 3.99 2.19 16.26
CA THR A 74 2.87 1.66 15.48
C THR A 74 3.07 2.07 14.03
N LEU A 75 3.25 1.06 13.17
CA LEU A 75 3.45 1.27 11.75
C LEU A 75 2.15 1.03 11.01
N VAL A 76 1.72 2.00 10.22
CA VAL A 76 0.50 1.89 9.41
C VAL A 76 0.89 1.93 7.94
N LEU A 77 0.47 0.91 7.22
CA LEU A 77 0.73 0.79 5.78
C LEU A 77 -0.59 0.91 5.03
N THR A 78 -0.61 1.70 3.98
CA THR A 78 -1.79 1.85 3.13
C THR A 78 -1.42 1.57 1.68
N GLY A 79 -2.33 0.93 0.95
CA GLY A 79 -2.15 0.67 -0.46
C GLY A 79 -3.41 0.98 -1.26
N HIS A 80 -3.22 1.59 -2.42
CA HIS A 80 -4.32 1.85 -3.35
C HIS A 80 -3.82 1.87 -4.79
N ILE A 81 -4.71 1.49 -5.71
CA ILE A 81 -4.39 1.48 -7.14
C ILE A 81 -4.35 2.92 -7.65
N VAL A 82 -3.30 3.27 -8.37
CA VAL A 82 -3.16 4.60 -9.01
C VAL A 82 -3.26 4.51 -10.52
N GLN A 83 -3.02 3.33 -11.09
CA GLN A 83 -3.03 3.15 -12.54
C GLN A 83 -3.16 1.66 -12.85
N VAL A 84 -3.86 1.33 -13.94
CA VAL A 84 -3.90 -0.03 -14.46
C VAL A 84 -3.54 -0.02 -15.95
N GLY A 85 -2.80 -1.03 -16.37
CA GLY A 85 -2.63 -1.40 -17.77
C GLY A 85 -3.61 -2.49 -18.12
N ARG A 86 -3.31 -3.27 -19.14
CA ARG A 86 -4.15 -4.39 -19.52
C ARG A 86 -4.02 -5.56 -18.54
N THR A 87 -2.80 -5.87 -18.13
CA THR A 87 -2.50 -6.97 -17.20
C THR A 87 -1.77 -6.50 -15.95
N SER A 88 -1.41 -5.22 -15.89
CA SER A 88 -0.62 -4.64 -14.79
C SER A 88 -1.44 -3.67 -13.96
N MET A 89 -1.00 -3.49 -12.73
CA MET A 89 -1.60 -2.55 -11.77
C MET A 89 -0.46 -1.85 -11.04
N THR A 90 -0.54 -0.53 -10.94
CA THR A 90 0.41 0.21 -10.11
C THR A 90 -0.26 0.54 -8.78
N VAL A 91 0.35 0.07 -7.70
CA VAL A 91 -0.14 0.30 -6.34
C VAL A 91 0.77 1.31 -5.66
N MET A 92 0.20 2.39 -5.19
CA MET A 92 0.91 3.34 -4.32
C MET A 92 0.82 2.80 -2.90
N VAL A 93 1.97 2.60 -2.26
CA VAL A 93 2.05 2.15 -0.88
C VAL A 93 2.72 3.23 -0.04
N HIS A 94 2.08 3.60 1.05
CA HIS A 94 2.63 4.54 2.04
C HIS A 94 2.85 3.83 3.36
N ALA A 95 3.90 4.20 4.05
CA ALA A 95 4.17 3.74 5.41
C ALA A 95 4.21 4.94 6.34
N TYR A 96 3.49 4.85 7.45
CA TYR A 96 3.40 5.89 8.46
C TYR A 96 3.75 5.33 9.83
N VAL A 97 4.35 6.17 10.66
CA VAL A 97 4.41 5.91 12.09
C VAL A 97 3.29 6.73 12.74
N GLU A 98 2.44 6.06 13.49
CA GLU A 98 1.32 6.67 14.19
C GLU A 98 1.69 6.78 15.68
N ASP A 99 1.64 8.00 16.23
CA ASP A 99 1.93 8.20 17.64
C ASP A 99 0.71 7.91 18.51
N LEU A 100 0.88 8.02 19.83
CA LEU A 100 -0.22 7.72 20.76
C LEU A 100 -1.37 8.69 20.68
N SER A 101 -1.18 9.85 20.06
CA SER A 101 -2.27 10.82 19.83
C SER A 101 -3.05 10.50 18.55
N GLY A 102 -2.57 9.54 17.75
CA GLY A 102 -3.16 9.19 16.47
C GLY A 102 -2.61 9.99 15.30
N GLU A 103 -1.64 10.86 15.54
CA GLU A 103 -1.00 11.63 14.49
C GLU A 103 -0.02 10.74 13.72
N ARG A 104 -0.02 10.87 12.38
CA ARG A 104 0.80 10.04 11.50
C ARG A 104 1.90 10.83 10.83
N ARG A 105 3.08 10.22 10.77
CA ARG A 105 4.26 10.76 10.09
C ARG A 105 4.64 9.78 8.99
N MET A 106 4.63 10.24 7.73
CA MET A 106 5.04 9.38 6.62
C MET A 106 6.54 9.13 6.66
N ILE A 107 6.92 7.86 6.62
CA ILE A 107 8.33 7.45 6.67
C ILE A 107 8.82 6.85 5.36
N ASN A 108 7.89 6.37 4.51
CA ASN A 108 8.28 5.73 3.26
C ASN A 108 7.11 5.74 2.29
N GLU A 109 7.42 5.78 1.00
CA GLU A 109 6.43 5.55 -0.05
C GLU A 109 7.10 4.89 -1.25
N ALA A 110 6.32 4.14 -2.03
CA ALA A 110 6.79 3.51 -3.24
C ALA A 110 5.63 3.14 -4.16
N HIS A 111 5.91 3.00 -5.45
CA HIS A 111 5.00 2.46 -6.43
C HIS A 111 5.38 1.00 -6.69
N PHE A 112 4.43 0.10 -6.52
CA PHE A 112 4.61 -1.31 -6.81
C PHE A 112 3.85 -1.66 -8.08
N VAL A 113 4.56 -2.08 -9.11
CA VAL A 113 3.94 -2.56 -10.35
C VAL A 113 3.70 -4.04 -10.20
N MET A 114 2.43 -4.41 -10.19
CA MET A 114 1.98 -5.79 -10.00
C MET A 114 1.37 -6.29 -11.31
N VAL A 115 1.54 -7.56 -11.60
CA VAL A 115 0.98 -8.21 -12.79
C VAL A 115 0.10 -9.37 -12.36
N ALA A 116 -1.14 -9.42 -12.88
CA ALA A 116 -2.03 -10.54 -12.64
C ALA A 116 -1.61 -11.71 -13.55
N ILE A 117 -1.61 -12.89 -12.98
CA ILE A 117 -1.19 -14.11 -13.70
C ILE A 117 -2.22 -15.23 -13.51
N ASP A 118 -2.24 -16.14 -14.49
CA ASP A 118 -3.04 -17.34 -14.42
C ASP A 118 -2.27 -18.52 -13.80
N GLU A 119 -2.85 -19.70 -13.85
CA GLU A 119 -2.27 -20.93 -13.29
C GLU A 119 -0.95 -21.31 -13.93
N ASN A 120 -0.72 -20.86 -15.17
CA ASN A 120 0.53 -21.12 -15.92
C ASN A 120 1.50 -19.95 -15.84
N GLU A 121 1.24 -19.02 -14.89
CA GLU A 121 2.06 -17.83 -14.69
C GLU A 121 2.07 -16.89 -15.89
N LYS A 122 1.02 -16.93 -16.72
CA LYS A 122 0.86 -16.05 -17.87
C LYS A 122 0.08 -14.81 -17.47
N PRO A 123 0.47 -13.60 -17.95
CA PRO A 123 -0.29 -12.40 -17.66
C PRO A 123 -1.75 -12.51 -18.14
N VAL A 124 -2.68 -12.03 -17.31
CA VAL A 124 -4.10 -12.00 -17.62
C VAL A 124 -4.67 -10.61 -17.45
N GLU A 125 -5.72 -10.32 -18.20
CA GLU A 125 -6.36 -9.01 -18.15
C GLU A 125 -6.95 -8.72 -16.77
N VAL A 126 -6.78 -7.49 -16.32
CA VAL A 126 -7.34 -7.00 -15.05
C VAL A 126 -8.51 -6.06 -15.32
N PRO A 127 -9.43 -5.90 -14.36
CA PRO A 127 -10.48 -4.89 -14.48
C PRO A 127 -9.88 -3.49 -14.65
N ASP A 128 -10.61 -2.66 -15.39
CA ASP A 128 -10.26 -1.24 -15.47
C ASP A 128 -10.56 -0.55 -14.15
N ILE A 129 -10.08 0.67 -13.97
CA ILE A 129 -10.22 1.41 -12.72
C ILE A 129 -10.96 2.71 -12.97
N ILE A 130 -11.95 3.00 -12.10
CA ILE A 130 -12.50 4.33 -11.99
C ILE A 130 -11.77 5.00 -10.84
N ILE A 131 -11.01 6.02 -11.18
CA ILE A 131 -10.29 6.81 -10.19
C ILE A 131 -11.24 7.91 -9.72
N ASP A 132 -12.03 7.60 -8.70
CA ASP A 132 -12.85 8.59 -8.00
C ASP A 132 -11.96 9.27 -6.97
N THR A 133 -10.92 9.95 -7.50
CA THR A 133 -9.85 10.48 -6.67
C THR A 133 -10.30 11.61 -5.76
N ASP A 134 -11.16 12.48 -6.26
CA ASP A 134 -11.54 13.66 -5.49
C ASP A 134 -12.39 13.30 -4.29
N LYS A 135 -13.43 12.49 -4.49
CA LYS A 135 -14.29 12.06 -3.41
C LYS A 135 -13.54 11.23 -2.38
N LYS A 136 -12.70 10.32 -2.85
CA LYS A 136 -11.92 9.48 -1.96
C LYS A 136 -10.85 10.22 -1.20
N ARG A 137 -10.13 11.07 -1.90
CA ARG A 137 -9.12 11.91 -1.27
C ARG A 137 -9.77 12.77 -0.19
N ALA A 138 -10.93 13.34 -0.48
CA ALA A 138 -11.68 14.12 0.48
C ALA A 138 -12.10 13.27 1.69
N GLN A 139 -12.57 12.03 1.47
CA GLN A 139 -12.94 11.13 2.56
C GLN A 139 -11.74 10.75 3.42
N LEU A 140 -10.60 10.43 2.79
CA LEU A 140 -9.38 10.07 3.50
C LEU A 140 -8.83 11.26 4.28
N GLU A 141 -8.80 12.42 3.68
CA GLU A 141 -8.35 13.65 4.32
C GLU A 141 -9.27 14.02 5.50
N THR A 142 -10.58 13.86 5.33
CA THR A 142 -11.53 14.10 6.39
C THR A 142 -11.31 13.13 7.55
N ALA A 143 -11.11 11.84 7.26
CA ALA A 143 -10.85 10.84 8.29
C ALA A 143 -9.56 11.15 9.05
N GLU A 144 -8.51 11.55 8.35
CA GLU A 144 -7.25 11.94 8.98
C GLU A 144 -7.40 13.21 9.82
N PHE A 145 -8.11 14.20 9.30
CA PHE A 145 -8.38 15.44 10.01
C PHE A 145 -9.15 15.16 11.30
N LEU A 146 -10.20 14.35 11.24
CA LEU A 146 -10.99 13.98 12.41
C LEU A 146 -10.13 13.23 13.43
N ARG A 147 -9.27 12.34 12.97
CA ARG A 147 -8.36 11.61 13.85
C ARG A 147 -7.41 12.56 14.58
N LYS A 148 -6.82 13.50 13.85
CA LYS A 148 -5.91 14.50 14.43
C LYS A 148 -6.61 15.42 15.42
N THR A 149 -7.87 15.77 15.13
CA THR A 149 -8.64 16.71 15.94
C THR A 149 -9.24 16.05 17.17
N LEU A 150 -9.76 14.82 17.03
CA LEU A 150 -10.50 14.12 18.09
C LEU A 150 -9.64 13.09 18.82
N GLY A 151 -8.52 12.73 18.23
CA GLY A 151 -7.61 11.74 18.77
C GLY A 151 -6.84 12.24 19.93
#